data_9b48e2dc94a7e665576b315c0f8f6466
#
_entry.id   9b48e2dc94a7e665576b315c0f8f6466
#
_cell.length_a   1.000
_cell.length_b   1.000
_cell.length_c   1.000
_cell.angle_alpha   90.00
_cell.angle_beta   90.00
_cell.angle_gamma   90.00
#
_symmetry.space_group_name_H-M   'P 1'
#
loop_
_entity.id
_entity.type
_entity.pdbx_description
1 polymer ?
#
loop_
_entity_poly.entity_id
_entity_poly.type
_entity_poly.pdbx_seq_one_letter_code
_entity_poly.pdbx_strand_id
1 'polypeptide(L)'
;MSITQDYLIFSSILLLLILGPLVLFIYLQRVIEDALHQTLLKLLPHHQFFWNRIINSIGIILHECSHALMAVCFGFKISQFRPLAWNPQEADTLADVHFQEQLHSRRNPLISVLNHLGYVFVGLAPLFGVGSCLLLSLKVLTNWQLPGSLITISTNTVSGSQVLRLLEQGVLTLMTNLLTQPLVVLWFLFLTLFFSHGFTLNDQDLVLAATSFIPLGIFYLLFLALIVIGQQQVRLLTAVLQYDSIVLVFGLFLLSAEFIWFLFFASLKLSVA
;
A
#
# COMPACT_ATOMS: atom_id res chain seq x y z
N MET A 1 31.83 -11.35 16.59
CA MET A 1 30.75 -11.94 15.76
C MET A 1 31.31 -12.16 14.37
N SER A 2 30.89 -13.22 13.65
CA SER A 2 31.36 -13.41 12.28
C SER A 2 30.61 -12.47 11.33
N ILE A 3 31.26 -12.00 10.26
CA ILE A 3 30.68 -11.11 9.24
C ILE A 3 29.34 -11.66 8.72
N THR A 4 29.22 -12.98 8.64
CA THR A 4 27.99 -13.67 8.23
C THR A 4 26.85 -13.53 9.23
N GLN A 5 27.11 -13.55 10.54
CA GLN A 5 26.07 -13.35 11.56
C GLN A 5 25.53 -11.93 11.54
N ASP A 6 26.41 -10.94 11.43
CA ASP A 6 26.00 -9.52 11.36
C ASP A 6 25.18 -9.24 10.11
N TYR A 7 25.53 -9.85 8.97
CA TYR A 7 24.76 -9.77 7.73
C TYR A 7 23.35 -10.38 7.88
N LEU A 8 23.25 -11.57 8.46
CA LEU A 8 21.96 -12.24 8.65
C LEU A 8 21.03 -11.46 9.61
N ILE A 9 21.59 -10.95 10.71
CA ILE A 9 20.82 -10.14 11.66
C ILE A 9 20.33 -8.86 10.97
N PHE A 10 21.20 -8.14 10.28
CA PHE A 10 20.85 -6.92 9.56
C PHE A 10 19.78 -7.18 8.50
N SER A 11 19.92 -8.24 7.69
CA SER A 11 18.93 -8.59 6.66
C SER A 11 17.57 -8.95 7.26
N SER A 12 17.54 -9.68 8.37
CA SER A 12 16.30 -10.06 9.04
C SER A 12 15.56 -8.86 9.63
N ILE A 13 16.28 -7.95 10.27
CA ILE A 13 15.71 -6.70 10.81
C ILE A 13 15.15 -5.84 9.69
N LEU A 14 15.90 -5.67 8.59
CA LEU A 14 15.48 -4.86 7.46
C LEU A 14 14.24 -5.44 6.77
N LEU A 15 14.19 -6.77 6.62
CA LEU A 15 13.02 -7.45 6.07
C LEU A 15 11.79 -7.26 6.96
N LEU A 16 11.94 -7.36 8.27
CA LEU A 16 10.86 -7.13 9.24
C LEU A 16 10.37 -5.69 9.19
N LEU A 17 11.26 -4.72 9.06
CA LEU A 17 10.91 -3.31 8.91
C LEU A 17 10.13 -3.07 7.62
N ILE A 18 10.57 -3.60 6.49
CA ILE A 18 9.91 -3.37 5.20
C ILE A 18 8.53 -4.06 5.13
N LEU A 19 8.43 -5.31 5.57
CA LEU A 19 7.20 -6.10 5.41
C LEU A 19 6.25 -5.98 6.59
N GLY A 20 6.76 -5.81 7.82
CA GLY A 20 5.93 -5.82 9.02
C GLY A 20 4.81 -4.79 9.02
N PRO A 21 5.12 -3.48 8.86
CA PRO A 21 4.09 -2.44 8.79
C PRO A 21 3.12 -2.62 7.63
N LEU A 22 3.63 -3.05 6.46
CA LEU A 22 2.82 -3.27 5.28
C LEU A 22 1.81 -4.42 5.46
N VAL A 23 2.26 -5.57 5.98
CA VAL A 23 1.40 -6.74 6.24
C VAL A 23 0.36 -6.41 7.30
N LEU A 24 0.77 -5.72 8.37
CA LEU A 24 -0.14 -5.29 9.43
C LEU A 24 -1.20 -4.34 8.87
N PHE A 25 -0.80 -3.38 8.05
CA PHE A 25 -1.71 -2.44 7.41
C PHE A 25 -2.72 -3.18 6.51
N ILE A 26 -2.27 -4.06 5.61
CA ILE A 26 -3.15 -4.83 4.72
C ILE A 26 -4.19 -5.63 5.52
N TYR A 27 -3.75 -6.29 6.59
CA TYR A 27 -4.65 -7.07 7.43
C TYR A 27 -5.71 -6.21 8.13
N LEU A 28 -5.29 -5.11 8.77
CA LEU A 28 -6.21 -4.21 9.48
C LEU A 28 -7.16 -3.50 8.51
N GLN A 29 -6.65 -3.06 7.36
CA GLN A 29 -7.44 -2.45 6.30
C GLN A 29 -8.58 -3.36 5.87
N ARG A 30 -8.29 -4.62 5.59
CA ARG A 30 -9.30 -5.60 5.18
C ARG A 30 -10.38 -5.79 6.26
N VAL A 31 -9.98 -5.93 7.52
CA VAL A 31 -10.93 -6.12 8.63
C VAL A 31 -11.87 -4.93 8.79
N ILE A 32 -11.35 -3.71 8.72
CA ILE A 32 -12.16 -2.49 8.91
C ILE A 32 -13.07 -2.27 7.69
N GLU A 33 -12.55 -2.45 6.47
CA GLU A 33 -13.32 -2.29 5.24
C GLU A 33 -14.48 -3.30 5.17
N ASP A 34 -14.24 -4.56 5.50
CA ASP A 34 -15.30 -5.58 5.57
C ASP A 34 -16.38 -5.20 6.59
N ALA A 35 -15.99 -4.70 7.76
CA ALA A 35 -16.93 -4.24 8.79
C ALA A 35 -17.74 -3.02 8.33
N LEU A 36 -17.10 -2.05 7.69
CA LEU A 36 -17.73 -0.86 7.11
C LEU A 36 -18.72 -1.25 6.02
N HIS A 37 -18.27 -2.09 5.08
CA HIS A 37 -19.09 -2.57 3.96
C HIS A 37 -20.36 -3.30 4.46
N GLN A 38 -20.23 -4.26 5.39
CA GLN A 38 -21.37 -4.97 5.97
C GLN A 38 -22.34 -4.02 6.70
N THR A 39 -21.83 -2.99 7.36
CA THR A 39 -22.66 -1.99 8.04
C THR A 39 -23.45 -1.17 7.04
N LEU A 40 -22.81 -0.72 5.97
CA LEU A 40 -23.45 0.03 4.89
C LEU A 40 -24.51 -0.78 4.14
N LEU A 41 -24.26 -2.05 3.87
CA LEU A 41 -25.23 -2.95 3.26
C LEU A 41 -26.52 -3.10 4.10
N LYS A 42 -26.38 -3.14 5.43
CA LYS A 42 -27.51 -3.21 6.37
C LYS A 42 -28.28 -1.90 6.49
N LEU A 43 -27.58 -0.76 6.38
CA LEU A 43 -28.18 0.56 6.45
C LEU A 43 -28.93 0.96 5.18
N LEU A 44 -28.38 0.61 4.03
CA LEU A 44 -28.79 1.09 2.72
C LEU A 44 -29.10 -0.08 1.75
N PRO A 45 -30.01 -1.01 2.10
CA PRO A 45 -30.25 -2.21 1.28
C PRO A 45 -30.72 -1.87 -0.14
N HIS A 46 -31.43 -0.72 -0.30
CA HIS A 46 -31.92 -0.27 -1.61
C HIS A 46 -30.94 0.64 -2.36
N HIS A 47 -29.86 1.10 -1.72
CA HIS A 47 -28.89 2.03 -2.28
C HIS A 47 -27.49 1.40 -2.48
N GLN A 48 -27.37 0.07 -2.43
CA GLN A 48 -26.12 -0.66 -2.65
C GLN A 48 -25.46 -0.28 -3.98
N PHE A 49 -26.28 -0.10 -5.03
CA PHE A 49 -25.82 0.36 -6.34
C PHE A 49 -25.14 1.74 -6.26
N PHE A 50 -25.77 2.70 -5.58
CA PHE A 50 -25.23 4.05 -5.41
C PHE A 50 -23.89 4.00 -4.67
N TRP A 51 -23.83 3.27 -3.56
CA TRP A 51 -22.63 3.19 -2.75
C TRP A 51 -21.46 2.55 -3.52
N ASN A 52 -21.67 1.34 -4.05
CA ASN A 52 -20.60 0.60 -4.71
C ASN A 52 -20.19 1.21 -6.06
N ARG A 53 -21.10 1.91 -6.74
CA ARG A 53 -20.85 2.40 -8.10
C ARG A 53 -20.60 3.89 -8.20
N ILE A 54 -20.89 4.66 -7.18
CA ILE A 54 -20.64 6.11 -7.18
C ILE A 54 -19.56 6.45 -6.17
N ILE A 55 -19.74 6.04 -4.92
CA ILE A 55 -18.79 6.40 -3.86
C ILE A 55 -17.48 5.62 -4.02
N ASN A 56 -17.54 4.29 -4.14
CA ASN A 56 -16.34 3.45 -4.24
C ASN A 56 -15.71 3.44 -5.64
N SER A 57 -16.40 3.98 -6.66
CA SER A 57 -15.92 3.91 -8.05
C SER A 57 -14.53 4.49 -8.26
N ILE A 58 -14.21 5.59 -7.58
CA ILE A 58 -12.90 6.24 -7.70
C ILE A 58 -11.82 5.30 -7.18
N GLY A 59 -12.00 4.73 -6.00
CA GLY A 59 -11.08 3.75 -5.42
C GLY A 59 -10.91 2.52 -6.31
N ILE A 60 -12.01 1.95 -6.80
CA ILE A 60 -12.01 0.77 -7.69
C ILE A 60 -11.26 1.07 -9.00
N ILE A 61 -11.56 2.20 -9.65
CA ILE A 61 -10.88 2.59 -10.89
C ILE A 61 -9.38 2.76 -10.67
N LEU A 62 -8.98 3.44 -9.59
CA LEU A 62 -7.57 3.63 -9.26
C LEU A 62 -6.86 2.32 -8.93
N HIS A 63 -7.54 1.38 -8.27
CA HIS A 63 -7.06 0.03 -8.00
C HIS A 63 -6.70 -0.69 -9.31
N GLU A 64 -7.66 -0.81 -10.23
CA GLU A 64 -7.47 -1.49 -11.50
C GLU A 64 -6.46 -0.76 -12.41
N CYS A 65 -6.48 0.57 -12.42
CA CYS A 65 -5.48 1.36 -13.14
C CYS A 65 -4.07 1.12 -12.60
N SER A 66 -3.92 0.92 -11.29
CA SER A 66 -2.63 0.63 -10.66
C SER A 66 -2.08 -0.73 -11.10
N HIS A 67 -2.93 -1.77 -11.13
CA HIS A 67 -2.58 -3.08 -11.68
C HIS A 67 -2.16 -2.97 -13.16
N ALA A 68 -2.98 -2.30 -13.97
CA ALA A 68 -2.70 -2.14 -15.40
C ALA A 68 -1.39 -1.39 -15.65
N LEU A 69 -1.16 -0.28 -14.94
CA LEU A 69 0.07 0.49 -15.06
C LEU A 69 1.30 -0.33 -14.70
N MET A 70 1.25 -1.04 -13.57
CA MET A 70 2.36 -1.85 -13.11
C MET A 70 2.60 -3.05 -14.04
N ALA A 71 1.53 -3.71 -14.54
CA ALA A 71 1.65 -4.78 -15.52
C ALA A 71 2.38 -4.31 -16.79
N VAL A 72 2.04 -3.13 -17.31
CA VAL A 72 2.74 -2.54 -18.48
C VAL A 72 4.21 -2.24 -18.15
N CYS A 73 4.51 -1.67 -16.97
CA CYS A 73 5.89 -1.39 -16.56
C CYS A 73 6.77 -2.64 -16.52
N PHE A 74 6.21 -3.79 -16.15
CA PHE A 74 6.92 -5.08 -16.16
C PHE A 74 6.80 -5.87 -17.47
N GLY A 75 6.25 -5.25 -18.53
CA GLY A 75 6.19 -5.83 -19.86
C GLY A 75 5.11 -6.91 -20.04
N PHE A 76 4.11 -6.97 -19.17
CA PHE A 76 2.93 -7.82 -19.38
C PHE A 76 2.03 -7.22 -20.46
N LYS A 77 1.37 -8.10 -21.21
CA LYS A 77 0.35 -7.69 -22.17
C LYS A 77 -1.01 -7.68 -21.48
N ILE A 78 -1.67 -6.53 -21.44
CA ILE A 78 -3.04 -6.44 -20.95
C ILE A 78 -3.95 -7.07 -22.04
N SER A 79 -4.69 -8.10 -21.65
CA SER A 79 -5.64 -8.78 -22.53
C SER A 79 -7.06 -8.25 -22.35
N GLN A 80 -7.40 -7.80 -21.16
CA GLN A 80 -8.68 -7.17 -20.84
C GLN A 80 -8.45 -6.10 -19.78
N PHE A 81 -9.09 -4.94 -19.96
CA PHE A 81 -9.10 -3.86 -18.99
C PHE A 81 -10.52 -3.32 -18.84
N ARG A 82 -11.11 -3.54 -17.69
CA ARG A 82 -12.45 -3.09 -17.33
C ARG A 82 -12.40 -2.41 -15.97
N PRO A 83 -12.07 -1.11 -15.93
CA PRO A 83 -11.85 -0.39 -14.66
C PRO A 83 -13.13 -0.23 -13.84
N LEU A 84 -14.32 -0.31 -14.47
CA LEU A 84 -15.61 -0.31 -13.79
C LEU A 84 -16.69 -0.92 -14.71
N ALA A 85 -17.43 -1.91 -14.21
CA ALA A 85 -18.57 -2.49 -14.89
C ALA A 85 -19.85 -1.75 -14.49
N TRP A 86 -20.43 -0.95 -15.42
CA TRP A 86 -21.65 -0.19 -15.15
C TRP A 86 -22.91 -1.07 -15.13
N ASN A 87 -22.92 -2.18 -15.87
CA ASN A 87 -24.06 -3.10 -15.94
C ASN A 87 -23.85 -4.30 -15.04
N PRO A 88 -24.64 -4.47 -13.93
CA PRO A 88 -24.47 -5.58 -13.02
C PRO A 88 -24.87 -6.94 -13.62
N GLN A 89 -25.64 -6.95 -14.70
CA GLN A 89 -26.10 -8.19 -15.35
C GLN A 89 -25.07 -8.80 -16.31
N GLU A 90 -24.04 -8.03 -16.69
CA GLU A 90 -23.04 -8.43 -17.68
C GLU A 90 -21.68 -8.82 -17.09
N ALA A 91 -21.49 -8.63 -15.80
CA ALA A 91 -20.18 -8.85 -15.17
C ALA A 91 -20.32 -9.49 -13.78
N ASP A 92 -19.62 -10.60 -13.58
CA ASP A 92 -19.49 -11.26 -12.27
C ASP A 92 -18.68 -10.42 -11.27
N THR A 93 -17.87 -9.47 -11.77
CA THR A 93 -17.01 -8.57 -10.99
C THR A 93 -17.28 -7.12 -11.31
N LEU A 94 -17.13 -6.22 -10.31
CA LEU A 94 -17.31 -4.77 -10.47
C LEU A 94 -16.23 -4.14 -11.37
N ALA A 95 -15.03 -4.70 -11.36
CA ALA A 95 -13.89 -4.25 -12.14
C ALA A 95 -12.93 -5.43 -12.38
N ASP A 96 -12.11 -5.37 -13.39
CA ASP A 96 -11.27 -6.50 -13.77
C ASP A 96 -10.13 -6.11 -14.71
N VAL A 97 -8.92 -6.59 -14.41
CA VAL A 97 -7.75 -6.48 -15.29
C VAL A 97 -7.12 -7.84 -15.50
N HIS A 98 -7.19 -8.33 -16.74
CA HIS A 98 -6.46 -9.53 -17.14
C HIS A 98 -5.18 -9.16 -17.88
N PHE A 99 -4.08 -9.78 -17.50
CA PHE A 99 -2.80 -9.62 -18.15
C PHE A 99 -2.13 -10.97 -18.37
N GLN A 100 -1.27 -11.04 -19.38
CA GLN A 100 -0.59 -12.26 -19.79
C GLN A 100 0.89 -11.98 -20.03
N GLU A 101 1.73 -12.97 -19.73
CA GLU A 101 3.14 -12.93 -20.11
C GLU A 101 3.29 -12.89 -21.64
N GLN A 102 4.20 -12.09 -22.14
CA GLN A 102 4.53 -12.11 -23.55
C GLN A 102 5.31 -13.39 -23.89
N LEU A 103 4.96 -14.05 -24.99
CA LEU A 103 5.56 -15.31 -25.45
C LEU A 103 7.10 -15.28 -25.56
N HIS A 104 7.70 -14.12 -25.83
CA HIS A 104 9.15 -13.93 -25.90
C HIS A 104 9.85 -14.07 -24.53
N SER A 105 9.14 -13.85 -23.45
CA SER A 105 9.60 -13.96 -22.07
C SER A 105 10.03 -15.41 -21.71
N ARG A 106 9.36 -16.41 -22.26
CA ARG A 106 9.64 -17.83 -21.95
C ARG A 106 10.98 -18.34 -22.48
N ARG A 107 11.61 -17.64 -23.43
CA ARG A 107 12.91 -18.03 -24.02
C ARG A 107 14.11 -17.40 -23.31
N ASN A 108 13.93 -16.31 -22.56
CA ASN A 108 15.02 -15.61 -21.89
C ASN A 108 14.87 -15.74 -20.36
N PRO A 109 15.79 -16.42 -19.68
CA PRO A 109 15.68 -16.64 -18.23
C PRO A 109 15.68 -15.34 -17.42
N LEU A 110 16.37 -14.29 -17.87
CA LEU A 110 16.37 -13.00 -17.19
C LEU A 110 15.00 -12.32 -17.27
N ILE A 111 14.35 -12.38 -18.43
CA ILE A 111 13.01 -11.81 -18.60
C ILE A 111 11.99 -12.61 -17.77
N SER A 112 12.16 -13.93 -17.69
CA SER A 112 11.30 -14.77 -16.83
C SER A 112 11.42 -14.37 -15.35
N VAL A 113 12.64 -14.12 -14.85
CA VAL A 113 12.84 -13.65 -13.47
C VAL A 113 12.21 -12.28 -13.25
N LEU A 114 12.39 -11.34 -14.19
CA LEU A 114 11.77 -10.00 -14.13
C LEU A 114 10.25 -10.08 -14.12
N ASN A 115 9.65 -10.96 -14.92
CA ASN A 115 8.21 -11.16 -14.89
C ASN A 115 7.73 -11.72 -13.55
N HIS A 116 8.45 -12.70 -12.98
CA HIS A 116 8.11 -13.22 -11.66
C HIS A 116 8.20 -12.13 -10.58
N LEU A 117 9.22 -11.27 -10.61
CA LEU A 117 9.27 -10.09 -9.74
C LEU A 117 8.09 -9.15 -10.02
N GLY A 118 7.73 -8.99 -11.29
CA GLY A 118 6.59 -8.17 -11.72
C GLY A 118 5.27 -8.56 -11.06
N TYR A 119 5.01 -9.84 -10.85
CA TYR A 119 3.78 -10.30 -10.19
C TYR A 119 3.63 -9.77 -8.76
N VAL A 120 4.72 -9.66 -7.99
CA VAL A 120 4.65 -9.03 -6.65
C VAL A 120 4.25 -7.56 -6.75
N PHE A 121 4.90 -6.83 -7.66
CA PHE A 121 4.63 -5.40 -7.83
C PHE A 121 3.25 -5.15 -8.41
N VAL A 122 2.77 -6.01 -9.31
CA VAL A 122 1.41 -5.93 -9.84
C VAL A 122 0.40 -6.24 -8.73
N GLY A 123 0.59 -7.33 -7.95
CA GLY A 123 -0.32 -7.67 -6.85
C GLY A 123 -0.41 -6.60 -5.76
N LEU A 124 0.69 -5.90 -5.47
CA LEU A 124 0.73 -4.81 -4.47
C LEU A 124 0.52 -3.41 -5.08
N ALA A 125 0.34 -3.30 -6.40
CA ALA A 125 0.23 -2.03 -7.11
C ALA A 125 -0.84 -1.09 -6.55
N PRO A 126 -2.03 -1.55 -6.14
CA PRO A 126 -3.07 -0.67 -5.61
C PRO A 126 -2.63 0.11 -4.36
N LEU A 127 -1.86 -0.51 -3.46
CA LEU A 127 -1.38 0.17 -2.25
C LEU A 127 -0.55 1.42 -2.60
N PHE A 128 0.34 1.29 -3.59
CA PHE A 128 1.21 2.38 -4.01
C PHE A 128 0.48 3.37 -4.93
N GLY A 129 -0.33 2.88 -5.86
CA GLY A 129 -1.03 3.71 -6.83
C GLY A 129 -2.11 4.56 -6.16
N VAL A 130 -3.00 3.94 -5.39
CA VAL A 130 -4.05 4.66 -4.65
C VAL A 130 -3.43 5.57 -3.59
N GLY A 131 -2.39 5.12 -2.87
CA GLY A 131 -1.66 5.93 -1.90
C GLY A 131 -1.03 7.17 -2.54
N SER A 132 -0.39 7.01 -3.69
CA SER A 132 0.18 8.13 -4.43
C SER A 132 -0.90 9.13 -4.89
N CYS A 133 -2.05 8.64 -5.36
CA CYS A 133 -3.17 9.49 -5.75
C CYS A 133 -3.76 10.24 -4.55
N LEU A 134 -3.87 9.59 -3.38
CA LEU A 134 -4.32 10.23 -2.14
C LEU A 134 -3.36 11.35 -1.72
N LEU A 135 -2.06 11.08 -1.69
CA LEU A 135 -1.03 12.08 -1.35
C LEU A 135 -1.01 13.25 -2.34
N LEU A 136 -1.14 12.94 -3.64
CA LEU A 136 -1.20 13.97 -4.68
C LEU A 136 -2.46 14.84 -4.53
N SER A 137 -3.60 14.22 -4.23
CA SER A 137 -4.87 14.93 -4.00
C SER A 137 -4.76 15.86 -2.79
N LEU A 138 -4.17 15.40 -1.68
CA LEU A 138 -3.90 16.24 -0.50
C LEU A 138 -2.98 17.41 -0.85
N LYS A 139 -1.90 17.17 -1.58
CA LYS A 139 -0.98 18.21 -2.02
C LYS A 139 -1.69 19.27 -2.86
N VAL A 140 -2.52 18.85 -3.83
CA VAL A 140 -3.25 19.78 -4.71
C VAL A 140 -4.31 20.58 -3.95
N LEU A 141 -5.05 19.93 -3.05
CA LEU A 141 -6.16 20.57 -2.34
C LEU A 141 -5.70 21.46 -1.17
N THR A 142 -4.58 21.13 -0.54
CA THR A 142 -4.14 21.81 0.70
C THR A 142 -2.77 22.45 0.60
N ASN A 143 -2.06 22.30 -0.53
CA ASN A 143 -0.63 22.63 -0.70
C ASN A 143 0.29 21.92 0.31
N TRP A 144 -0.21 20.87 0.99
CA TRP A 144 0.58 20.10 1.92
C TRP A 144 1.71 19.36 1.20
N GLN A 145 2.88 19.31 1.84
CA GLN A 145 4.05 18.63 1.31
C GLN A 145 4.61 17.68 2.36
N LEU A 146 4.98 16.48 1.90
CA LEU A 146 5.71 15.55 2.74
C LEU A 146 7.04 16.19 3.16
N PRO A 147 7.39 16.20 4.47
CA PRO A 147 8.67 16.70 4.92
C PRO A 147 9.83 16.02 4.19
N GLY A 148 10.80 16.79 3.68
CA GLY A 148 11.90 16.29 2.87
C GLY A 148 12.84 15.32 3.60
N SER A 149 12.95 15.44 4.95
CA SER A 149 13.65 14.49 5.79
C SER A 149 12.88 14.28 7.09
N LEU A 150 12.47 13.05 7.36
CA LEU A 150 11.83 12.65 8.61
C LEU A 150 12.88 12.20 9.64
N ILE A 151 13.98 11.65 9.15
CA ILE A 151 15.02 10.99 9.95
C ILE A 151 16.38 11.38 9.38
N THR A 152 17.31 11.75 10.28
CA THR A 152 18.71 11.98 9.94
C THR A 152 19.59 11.07 10.80
N ILE A 153 20.42 10.26 10.16
CA ILE A 153 21.39 9.39 10.86
C ILE A 153 22.78 10.03 10.69
N SER A 154 23.36 10.45 11.80
CA SER A 154 24.67 11.13 11.82
C SER A 154 25.85 10.17 12.12
N THR A 155 25.56 8.91 12.44
CA THR A 155 26.55 7.90 12.85
C THR A 155 26.68 6.79 11.82
N ASN A 156 27.89 6.23 11.69
CA ASN A 156 28.17 5.11 10.79
C ASN A 156 27.72 3.74 11.34
N THR A 157 27.34 3.69 12.61
CA THR A 157 26.87 2.46 13.28
C THR A 157 25.55 2.77 14.00
N VAL A 158 24.55 1.92 13.80
CA VAL A 158 23.23 2.09 14.41
C VAL A 158 22.92 0.82 15.22
N SER A 159 22.62 0.99 16.51
CA SER A 159 22.15 -0.11 17.37
C SER A 159 20.64 -0.35 17.20
N GLY A 160 20.15 -1.54 17.56
CA GLY A 160 18.72 -1.86 17.47
C GLY A 160 17.82 -0.88 18.27
N SER A 161 18.27 -0.41 19.45
CA SER A 161 17.55 0.60 20.24
C SER A 161 17.52 1.97 19.56
N GLN A 162 18.55 2.32 18.80
CA GLN A 162 18.57 3.56 18.00
C GLN A 162 17.60 3.45 16.81
N VAL A 163 17.47 2.29 16.17
CA VAL A 163 16.50 2.06 15.09
C VAL A 163 15.08 2.38 15.55
N LEU A 164 14.68 1.86 16.72
CA LEU A 164 13.34 2.12 17.26
C LEU A 164 13.12 3.60 17.59
N ARG A 165 14.11 4.27 18.19
CA ARG A 165 14.03 5.71 18.48
C ARG A 165 13.93 6.56 17.21
N LEU A 166 14.68 6.20 16.17
CA LEU A 166 14.63 6.90 14.88
C LEU A 166 13.28 6.71 14.18
N LEU A 167 12.70 5.52 14.25
CA LEU A 167 11.36 5.26 13.74
C LEU A 167 10.31 6.07 14.51
N GLU A 168 10.37 6.06 15.85
CA GLU A 168 9.51 6.87 16.71
C GLU A 168 9.62 8.37 16.36
N GLN A 169 10.82 8.88 16.20
CA GLN A 169 11.05 10.27 15.79
C GLN A 169 10.42 10.59 14.43
N GLY A 170 10.59 9.71 13.44
CA GLY A 170 9.99 9.87 12.12
C GLY A 170 8.47 9.90 12.17
N VAL A 171 7.87 8.96 12.91
CA VAL A 171 6.42 8.89 13.14
C VAL A 171 5.90 10.14 13.82
N LEU A 172 6.51 10.56 14.94
CA LEU A 172 6.08 11.74 15.68
C LEU A 172 6.21 13.03 14.85
N THR A 173 7.30 13.18 14.08
CA THR A 173 7.51 14.33 13.20
C THR A 173 6.40 14.42 12.15
N LEU A 174 6.08 13.30 11.50
CA LEU A 174 5.06 13.28 10.46
C LEU A 174 3.65 13.47 11.04
N MET A 175 3.33 12.82 12.17
CA MET A 175 2.06 13.01 12.87
C MET A 175 1.85 14.46 13.31
N THR A 176 2.87 15.09 13.89
CA THR A 176 2.79 16.49 14.30
C THR A 176 2.56 17.40 13.11
N ASN A 177 3.29 17.16 12.00
CA ASN A 177 3.12 17.92 10.76
C ASN A 177 1.70 17.82 10.19
N LEU A 178 1.10 16.64 10.22
CA LEU A 178 -0.30 16.43 9.76
C LEU A 178 -1.31 17.08 10.71
N LEU A 179 -1.19 16.84 12.02
CA LEU A 179 -2.17 17.30 13.02
C LEU A 179 -2.17 18.81 13.22
N THR A 180 -1.06 19.49 12.93
CA THR A 180 -1.00 20.96 12.97
C THR A 180 -1.73 21.63 11.80
N GLN A 181 -2.19 20.86 10.81
CA GLN A 181 -2.87 21.37 9.64
C GLN A 181 -4.32 20.81 9.56
N PRO A 182 -5.29 21.42 10.22
CA PRO A 182 -6.66 20.88 10.32
C PRO A 182 -7.32 20.70 8.96
N LEU A 183 -7.00 21.55 7.99
CA LEU A 183 -7.51 21.42 6.62
C LEU A 183 -7.02 20.13 5.95
N VAL A 184 -5.76 19.74 6.18
CA VAL A 184 -5.21 18.48 5.66
C VAL A 184 -5.93 17.29 6.27
N VAL A 185 -6.16 17.32 7.60
CA VAL A 185 -6.89 16.25 8.31
C VAL A 185 -8.32 16.12 7.78
N LEU A 186 -9.03 17.24 7.60
CA LEU A 186 -10.40 17.24 7.07
C LEU A 186 -10.46 16.68 5.63
N TRP A 187 -9.57 17.13 4.75
CA TRP A 187 -9.51 16.59 3.39
C TRP A 187 -9.09 15.13 3.36
N PHE A 188 -8.16 14.72 4.23
CA PHE A 188 -7.78 13.32 4.36
C PHE A 188 -8.99 12.46 4.76
N LEU A 189 -9.73 12.86 5.80
CA LEU A 189 -10.95 12.17 6.23
C LEU A 189 -11.99 12.08 5.11
N PHE A 190 -12.19 13.17 4.37
CA PHE A 190 -13.14 13.19 3.25
C PHE A 190 -12.69 12.28 2.10
N LEU A 191 -11.42 12.37 1.69
CA LEU A 191 -10.89 11.58 0.58
C LEU A 191 -10.87 10.08 0.88
N THR A 192 -10.67 9.68 2.14
CA THR A 192 -10.70 8.25 2.50
C THR A 192 -12.04 7.60 2.18
N LEU A 193 -13.14 8.32 2.21
CA LEU A 193 -14.45 7.80 1.82
C LEU A 193 -14.48 7.28 0.37
N PHE A 194 -13.72 7.93 -0.52
CA PHE A 194 -13.69 7.58 -1.94
C PHE A 194 -12.54 6.65 -2.32
N PHE A 195 -11.47 6.64 -1.52
CA PHE A 195 -10.23 5.94 -1.83
C PHE A 195 -10.08 4.63 -1.04
N SER A 196 -10.79 4.46 0.10
CA SER A 196 -10.60 3.33 1.01
C SER A 196 -10.70 1.98 0.31
N HIS A 197 -11.74 1.78 -0.49
CA HIS A 197 -11.93 0.53 -1.23
C HIS A 197 -10.79 0.23 -2.22
N GLY A 198 -10.12 1.25 -2.71
CA GLY A 198 -8.97 1.10 -3.61
C GLY A 198 -7.71 0.54 -2.93
N PHE A 199 -7.59 0.66 -1.60
CA PHE A 199 -6.48 0.08 -0.84
C PHE A 199 -6.68 -1.40 -0.50
N THR A 200 -7.91 -1.91 -0.58
CA THR A 200 -8.24 -3.28 -0.19
C THR A 200 -7.73 -4.25 -1.25
N LEU A 201 -6.73 -5.05 -0.89
CA LEU A 201 -6.24 -6.13 -1.75
C LEU A 201 -7.20 -7.33 -1.66
N ASN A 202 -7.62 -7.82 -2.80
CA ASN A 202 -8.43 -9.04 -2.89
C ASN A 202 -7.54 -10.30 -2.75
N ASP A 203 -8.19 -11.48 -2.65
CA ASP A 203 -7.45 -12.75 -2.53
C ASP A 203 -6.59 -13.04 -3.76
N GLN A 204 -7.01 -12.62 -4.94
CA GLN A 204 -6.27 -12.81 -6.20
C GLN A 204 -5.00 -11.96 -6.20
N ASP A 205 -5.05 -10.71 -5.71
CA ASP A 205 -3.89 -9.83 -5.59
C ASP A 205 -2.84 -10.41 -4.66
N LEU A 206 -3.29 -10.93 -3.50
CA LEU A 206 -2.41 -11.56 -2.51
C LEU A 206 -1.79 -12.85 -3.03
N VAL A 207 -2.57 -13.70 -3.72
CA VAL A 207 -2.06 -14.91 -4.38
C VAL A 207 -1.05 -14.52 -5.46
N LEU A 208 -1.35 -13.53 -6.27
CA LEU A 208 -0.47 -13.02 -7.31
C LEU A 208 0.87 -12.55 -6.71
N ALA A 209 0.82 -11.73 -5.66
CA ALA A 209 2.02 -11.30 -4.96
C ALA A 209 2.78 -12.48 -4.36
N ALA A 210 2.09 -13.45 -3.75
CA ALA A 210 2.69 -14.61 -3.10
C ALA A 210 3.42 -15.55 -4.06
N THR A 211 2.98 -15.68 -5.32
CA THR A 211 3.60 -16.59 -6.31
C THR A 211 5.07 -16.28 -6.59
N SER A 212 5.53 -15.08 -6.27
CA SER A 212 6.88 -14.61 -6.58
C SER A 212 7.71 -14.30 -5.33
N PHE A 213 7.31 -14.78 -4.17
CA PHE A 213 8.07 -14.56 -2.93
C PHE A 213 9.50 -15.13 -2.98
N ILE A 214 9.70 -16.31 -3.59
CA ILE A 214 11.03 -16.94 -3.69
C ILE A 214 11.97 -16.11 -4.58
N PRO A 215 11.62 -15.76 -5.83
CA PRO A 215 12.43 -14.87 -6.66
C PRO A 215 12.72 -13.52 -5.99
N LEU A 216 11.72 -12.93 -5.33
CA LEU A 216 11.86 -11.69 -4.58
C LEU A 216 12.86 -11.83 -3.43
N GLY A 217 12.80 -12.94 -2.67
CA GLY A 217 13.74 -13.22 -1.58
C GLY A 217 15.18 -13.35 -2.06
N ILE A 218 15.40 -14.05 -3.19
CA ILE A 218 16.73 -14.16 -3.80
C ILE A 218 17.23 -12.77 -4.24
N PHE A 219 16.39 -11.99 -4.94
CA PHE A 219 16.73 -10.64 -5.36
C PHE A 219 17.06 -9.73 -4.17
N TYR A 220 16.26 -9.80 -3.10
CA TYR A 220 16.50 -9.07 -1.86
C TYR A 220 17.86 -9.39 -1.25
N LEU A 221 18.21 -10.68 -1.13
CA LEU A 221 19.51 -11.08 -0.57
C LEU A 221 20.69 -10.62 -1.43
N LEU A 222 20.57 -10.72 -2.76
CA LEU A 222 21.59 -10.22 -3.68
C LEU A 222 21.73 -8.69 -3.59
N PHE A 223 20.62 -7.97 -3.55
CA PHE A 223 20.62 -6.52 -3.40
C PHE A 223 21.26 -6.08 -2.09
N LEU A 224 20.95 -6.76 -0.97
CA LEU A 224 21.58 -6.48 0.32
C LEU A 224 23.08 -6.76 0.29
N ALA A 225 23.52 -7.84 -0.36
CA ALA A 225 24.95 -8.12 -0.51
C ALA A 225 25.67 -6.96 -1.22
N LEU A 226 25.10 -6.42 -2.30
CA LEU A 226 25.64 -5.25 -3.00
C LEU A 226 25.70 -4.00 -2.10
N ILE A 227 24.64 -3.77 -1.31
CA ILE A 227 24.59 -2.64 -0.35
C ILE A 227 25.69 -2.76 0.72
N VAL A 228 25.91 -3.98 1.24
CA VAL A 228 26.95 -4.23 2.23
C VAL A 228 28.34 -4.03 1.63
N ILE A 229 28.59 -4.57 0.44
CA ILE A 229 29.86 -4.39 -0.27
C ILE A 229 30.12 -2.90 -0.59
N GLY A 230 29.06 -2.18 -0.99
CA GLY A 230 29.12 -0.75 -1.29
C GLY A 230 29.14 0.17 -0.05
N GLN A 231 29.12 -0.36 1.16
CA GLN A 231 29.07 0.39 2.44
C GLN A 231 27.90 1.40 2.51
N GLN A 232 26.77 1.05 1.91
CA GLN A 232 25.56 1.93 1.86
C GLN A 232 24.49 1.57 2.89
N GLN A 233 24.82 0.75 3.91
CA GLN A 233 23.83 0.22 4.89
C GLN A 233 23.07 1.33 5.61
N VAL A 234 23.78 2.40 6.02
CA VAL A 234 23.17 3.53 6.75
C VAL A 234 22.17 4.28 5.87
N ARG A 235 22.50 4.50 4.60
CA ARG A 235 21.60 5.15 3.65
C ARG A 235 20.34 4.32 3.39
N LEU A 236 20.52 3.00 3.20
CA LEU A 236 19.40 2.09 3.02
C LEU A 236 18.51 2.06 4.26
N LEU A 237 19.10 1.93 5.45
CA LEU A 237 18.35 1.94 6.70
C LEU A 237 17.57 3.25 6.89
N THR A 238 18.19 4.40 6.59
CA THR A 238 17.51 5.70 6.64
C THR A 238 16.29 5.73 5.71
N ALA A 239 16.46 5.27 4.46
CA ALA A 239 15.37 5.24 3.49
C ALA A 239 14.23 4.31 3.94
N VAL A 240 14.56 3.13 4.49
CA VAL A 240 13.55 2.19 5.02
C VAL A 240 12.80 2.77 6.21
N LEU A 241 13.50 3.38 7.18
CA LEU A 241 12.85 4.00 8.34
C LEU A 241 11.96 5.19 7.95
N GLN A 242 12.35 5.98 6.94
CA GLN A 242 11.49 7.02 6.39
C GLN A 242 10.23 6.43 5.74
N TYR A 243 10.38 5.38 4.94
CA TYR A 243 9.26 4.66 4.34
C TYR A 243 8.32 4.08 5.42
N ASP A 244 8.85 3.41 6.44
CA ASP A 244 8.07 2.85 7.55
C ASP A 244 7.31 3.94 8.30
N SER A 245 7.93 5.08 8.57
CA SER A 245 7.26 6.21 9.20
C SER A 245 6.06 6.70 8.37
N ILE A 246 6.21 6.76 7.05
CA ILE A 246 5.13 7.13 6.14
C ILE A 246 4.02 6.08 6.17
N VAL A 247 4.35 4.80 6.01
CA VAL A 247 3.36 3.69 6.01
C VAL A 247 2.61 3.63 7.33
N LEU A 248 3.30 3.73 8.47
CA LEU A 248 2.68 3.70 9.80
C LEU A 248 1.74 4.89 10.02
N VAL A 249 2.18 6.10 9.71
CA VAL A 249 1.37 7.30 9.95
C VAL A 249 0.17 7.35 9.01
N PHE A 250 0.39 7.21 7.71
CA PHE A 250 -0.73 7.23 6.75
C PHE A 250 -1.64 6.04 6.90
N GLY A 251 -1.10 4.85 7.18
CA GLY A 251 -1.89 3.67 7.51
C GLY A 251 -2.77 3.89 8.74
N LEU A 252 -2.20 4.45 9.83
CA LEU A 252 -2.96 4.77 11.03
C LEU A 252 -4.05 5.81 10.77
N PHE A 253 -3.74 6.87 10.02
CA PHE A 253 -4.73 7.88 9.64
C PHE A 253 -5.84 7.30 8.77
N LEU A 254 -5.50 6.46 7.79
CA LEU A 254 -6.49 5.81 6.93
C LEU A 254 -7.42 4.90 7.74
N LEU A 255 -6.87 4.01 8.56
CA LEU A 255 -7.63 3.13 9.43
C LEU A 255 -8.51 3.90 10.43
N SER A 256 -7.99 5.00 10.99
CA SER A 256 -8.74 5.87 11.90
C SER A 256 -9.90 6.56 11.17
N ALA A 257 -9.67 7.06 9.96
CA ALA A 257 -10.70 7.70 9.16
C ALA A 257 -11.81 6.72 8.76
N GLU A 258 -11.47 5.51 8.36
CA GLU A 258 -12.43 4.44 8.06
C GLU A 258 -13.21 4.03 9.30
N PHE A 259 -12.55 3.94 10.45
CA PHE A 259 -13.22 3.64 11.72
C PHE A 259 -14.18 4.76 12.13
N ILE A 260 -13.85 6.04 11.89
CA ILE A 260 -14.76 7.18 12.09
C ILE A 260 -15.98 7.04 11.18
N TRP A 261 -15.80 6.71 9.89
CA TRP A 261 -16.90 6.47 8.97
C TRP A 261 -17.76 5.28 9.41
N PHE A 262 -17.13 4.19 9.86
CA PHE A 262 -17.83 3.04 10.42
C PHE A 262 -18.73 3.45 11.61
N LEU A 263 -18.19 4.20 12.58
CA LEU A 263 -18.96 4.67 13.74
C LEU A 263 -20.09 5.62 13.32
N PHE A 264 -19.84 6.52 12.38
CA PHE A 264 -20.86 7.43 11.87
C PHE A 264 -22.04 6.66 11.26
N PHE A 265 -21.79 5.71 10.37
CA PHE A 265 -22.85 4.92 9.77
C PHE A 265 -23.53 3.96 10.76
N ALA A 266 -22.77 3.38 11.71
CA ALA A 266 -23.34 2.57 12.77
C ALA A 266 -24.31 3.37 13.68
N SER A 267 -23.98 4.61 14.00
CA SER A 267 -24.83 5.49 14.78
C SER A 267 -26.12 5.86 14.03
N LEU A 268 -26.05 6.10 12.74
CA LEU A 268 -27.23 6.33 11.91
C LEU A 268 -28.20 5.13 11.90
N LYS A 269 -27.64 3.91 11.89
CA LYS A 269 -28.46 2.69 11.98
C LYS A 269 -29.23 2.60 13.28
N LEU A 270 -28.61 2.95 14.41
CA LEU A 270 -29.26 2.93 15.71
C LEU A 270 -30.38 3.99 15.85
N SER A 271 -30.32 5.09 15.08
CA SER A 271 -31.32 6.14 15.10
C SER A 271 -32.52 5.84 14.22
N VAL A 272 -32.45 4.85 13.32
CA VAL A 272 -33.53 4.48 12.37
C VAL A 272 -34.22 3.17 12.78
N ALA A 273 -33.63 2.40 13.69
CA ALA A 273 -34.19 1.17 14.26
C ALA A 273 -35.06 1.47 15.48
#